data_51050d6073643524b3b3746090f7060f
#
_entry.id   51050d6073643524b3b3746090f7060f
#
_cell.length_a   1.000
_cell.length_b   1.000
_cell.length_c   1.000
_cell.angle_alpha   90.00
_cell.angle_beta   90.00
_cell.angle_gamma   90.00
#
_symmetry.space_group_name_H-M   'P 1'
#
loop_
_entity.id
_entity.type
_entity.pdbx_description
1 polymer ?
#
loop_
_entity_poly.entity_id
_entity_poly.type
_entity_poly.pdbx_seq_one_letter_code
_entity_poly.pdbx_strand_id
1 'polypeptide(L)'
;MSTYDPHQPVLITSDGTVTPITPENGKSFNLKEMQAHVGGNIEIYPMPQAKRAIKRIMIMNEEGRLHDLPKNVVASAAFGPTGHIVGDIIICPSRMVR
;
A
#
# COMPACT_ATOMS: atom_id res chain seq x y z
N MET A 1 22.52 -5.50 -5.11
CA MET A 1 21.89 -5.71 -3.80
C MET A 1 20.76 -4.72 -3.59
N SER A 2 19.60 -5.22 -3.35
CA SER A 2 18.49 -4.34 -3.12
C SER A 2 18.59 -3.71 -1.75
N THR A 3 18.38 -2.42 -1.68
CA THR A 3 18.30 -1.71 -0.44
C THR A 3 16.84 -1.37 -0.18
N TYR A 4 16.36 -1.80 0.94
CA TYR A 4 15.03 -1.45 1.36
C TYR A 4 15.04 -0.03 1.93
N ASP A 5 14.25 0.85 1.35
CA ASP A 5 14.11 2.21 1.85
C ASP A 5 12.70 2.38 2.41
N PRO A 6 12.55 2.46 3.75
CA PRO A 6 11.24 2.59 4.35
C PRO A 6 10.55 3.92 4.04
N HIS A 7 11.28 4.89 3.50
CA HIS A 7 10.69 6.16 3.09
C HIS A 7 10.14 6.13 1.67
N GLN A 8 10.47 5.09 0.91
CA GLN A 8 10.04 4.96 -0.48
C GLN A 8 8.66 4.34 -0.58
N PRO A 9 7.65 5.08 -1.10
CA PRO A 9 6.36 4.48 -1.39
C PRO A 9 6.47 3.42 -2.46
N VAL A 10 5.72 2.35 -2.31
CA VAL A 10 5.66 1.28 -3.31
C VAL A 10 4.22 0.89 -3.60
N LEU A 11 3.98 0.53 -4.85
CA LEU A 11 2.75 -0.11 -5.28
C LEU A 11 3.01 -1.60 -5.40
N ILE A 12 2.22 -2.41 -4.72
CA ILE A 12 2.30 -3.86 -4.82
C ILE A 12 1.04 -4.33 -5.51
N THR A 13 1.20 -4.86 -6.71
CA THR A 13 0.06 -5.34 -7.48
C THR A 13 -0.28 -6.77 -7.12
N SER A 14 -1.50 -7.17 -7.41
CA SER A 14 -1.98 -8.52 -7.09
C SER A 14 -1.19 -9.62 -7.81
N ASP A 15 -0.54 -9.29 -8.92
CA ASP A 15 0.30 -10.25 -9.64
C ASP A 15 1.70 -10.45 -9.02
N GLY A 16 1.99 -9.75 -7.93
CA GLY A 16 3.26 -9.89 -7.22
C GLY A 16 4.32 -8.86 -7.58
N THR A 17 4.00 -7.90 -8.44
CA THR A 17 4.96 -6.86 -8.83
C THR A 17 5.02 -5.77 -7.77
N VAL A 18 6.24 -5.41 -7.38
CA VAL A 18 6.49 -4.31 -6.43
C VAL A 18 7.16 -3.18 -7.21
N THR A 19 6.50 -2.04 -7.28
CA THR A 19 6.97 -0.90 -8.08
C THR A 19 7.11 0.33 -7.20
N PRO A 20 8.28 0.98 -7.19
CA PRO A 20 8.41 2.26 -6.50
C PRO A 20 7.51 3.30 -7.16
N ILE A 21 6.81 4.07 -6.35
CA ILE A 21 5.96 5.17 -6.85
C ILE A 21 6.28 6.44 -6.09
N THR A 22 5.94 7.56 -6.69
CA THR A 22 6.20 8.88 -6.11
C THR A 22 4.93 9.71 -6.20
N PRO A 23 4.59 10.46 -5.14
CA PRO A 23 3.48 11.39 -5.24
C PRO A 23 3.69 12.39 -6.38
N GLU A 24 2.63 12.75 -7.05
CA GLU A 24 2.69 13.65 -8.19
C GLU A 24 3.34 14.99 -7.84
N ASN A 25 3.06 15.50 -6.64
CA ASN A 25 3.66 16.76 -6.17
C ASN A 25 5.01 16.58 -5.50
N GLY A 26 5.53 15.35 -5.43
CA GLY A 26 6.81 15.05 -4.79
C GLY A 26 6.78 15.00 -3.27
N LYS A 27 5.64 15.21 -2.63
CA LYS A 27 5.54 15.29 -1.17
C LYS A 27 4.51 14.35 -0.57
N SER A 28 3.29 14.38 -1.08
CA SER A 28 2.22 13.56 -0.51
C SER A 28 1.21 13.17 -1.58
N PHE A 29 0.62 11.99 -1.39
CA PHE A 29 -0.43 11.50 -2.27
C PHE A 29 -1.74 12.20 -1.95
N ASN A 30 -2.46 12.64 -2.98
CA ASN A 30 -3.83 13.10 -2.81
C ASN A 30 -4.79 11.93 -3.00
N LEU A 31 -6.06 12.16 -2.68
CA LEU A 31 -7.06 11.12 -2.74
C LEU A 31 -7.20 10.52 -4.14
N LYS A 32 -7.17 11.35 -5.17
CA LYS A 32 -7.32 10.87 -6.55
C LYS A 32 -6.19 9.95 -6.97
N GLU A 33 -4.96 10.28 -6.59
CA GLU A 33 -3.80 9.43 -6.88
C GLU A 33 -3.95 8.07 -6.22
N MET A 34 -4.32 8.06 -4.94
CA MET A 34 -4.48 6.82 -4.20
C MET A 34 -5.60 5.98 -4.78
N GLN A 35 -6.72 6.60 -5.12
CA GLN A 35 -7.84 5.91 -5.74
C GLN A 35 -7.48 5.32 -7.11
N ALA A 36 -6.69 6.04 -7.88
CA ALA A 36 -6.24 5.55 -9.18
C ALA A 36 -5.36 4.31 -9.05
N HIS A 37 -4.48 4.29 -8.06
CA HIS A 37 -3.61 3.14 -7.86
C HIS A 37 -4.35 1.91 -7.36
N VAL A 38 -5.32 2.07 -6.47
CA VAL A 38 -6.03 0.92 -5.90
C VAL A 38 -7.33 0.58 -6.64
N GLY A 39 -7.75 1.44 -7.56
CA GLY A 39 -8.90 1.17 -8.40
C GLY A 39 -10.26 1.49 -7.79
N GLY A 40 -10.32 2.35 -6.79
CA GLY A 40 -11.57 2.72 -6.16
C GLY A 40 -11.37 3.44 -4.85
N ASN A 41 -12.41 3.51 -4.04
CA ASN A 41 -12.32 4.14 -2.74
C ASN A 41 -11.25 3.47 -1.88
N ILE A 42 -10.58 4.26 -1.07
CA ILE A 42 -9.44 3.77 -0.30
C ILE A 42 -9.82 3.47 1.14
N GLU A 43 -9.10 2.51 1.71
CA GLU A 43 -9.09 2.22 3.13
C GLU A 43 -7.64 2.24 3.59
N ILE A 44 -7.38 2.85 4.73
CA ILE A 44 -6.03 3.03 5.24
C ILE A 44 -5.86 2.17 6.48
N TYR A 45 -4.81 1.33 6.48
CA TYR A 45 -4.46 0.52 7.63
C TYR A 45 -3.09 0.87 8.15
N PRO A 46 -2.93 1.09 9.46
CA PRO A 46 -1.60 1.21 10.03
C PRO A 46 -0.90 -0.14 9.96
N MET A 47 0.37 -0.11 9.60
CA MET A 47 1.16 -1.33 9.56
C MET A 47 1.80 -1.59 10.91
N PRO A 48 1.96 -2.88 11.27
CA PRO A 48 2.78 -3.22 12.42
C PRO A 48 4.18 -2.66 12.23
N GLN A 49 4.75 -2.11 13.28
CA GLN A 49 6.05 -1.47 13.19
C GLN A 49 6.93 -1.86 14.35
N ALA A 50 8.21 -1.97 14.05
CA ALA A 50 9.20 -2.10 15.09
C ALA A 50 9.35 -0.75 15.82
N LYS A 51 9.79 -0.84 17.07
CA LYS A 51 10.11 0.33 17.84
C LYS A 51 11.14 1.18 17.08
N ARG A 52 10.93 2.48 17.01
CA ARG A 52 11.80 3.45 16.31
C ARG A 52 11.71 3.40 14.79
N ALA A 53 10.88 2.55 14.23
CA ALA A 53 10.66 2.58 12.80
C ALA A 53 9.81 3.79 12.41
N ILE A 54 9.95 4.24 11.18
CA ILE A 54 9.04 5.26 10.68
C ILE A 54 7.64 4.67 10.57
N LYS A 55 6.65 5.50 10.79
CA LYS A 55 5.26 5.06 10.66
C LYS A 55 4.90 4.89 9.21
N ARG A 56 4.47 3.70 8.85
CA ARG A 56 4.01 3.40 7.51
C ARG A 56 2.57 2.93 7.56
N ILE A 57 1.88 3.13 6.46
CA ILE A 57 0.50 2.71 6.29
C ILE A 57 0.35 1.93 5.00
N MET A 58 -0.70 1.14 4.95
CA MET A 58 -1.10 0.43 3.74
C MET A 58 -2.41 1.02 3.26
N ILE A 59 -2.48 1.34 1.98
CA ILE A 59 -3.66 1.88 1.34
C ILE A 59 -4.21 0.83 0.39
N MET A 60 -5.46 0.46 0.57
CA MET A 60 -6.08 -0.58 -0.22
C MET A 60 -7.46 -0.15 -0.68
N ASN A 61 -8.04 -0.90 -1.61
CA ASN A 61 -9.40 -0.66 -2.07
C ASN A 61 -10.38 -1.08 -0.97
N GLU A 62 -11.19 -0.14 -0.51
CA GLU A 62 -12.17 -0.36 0.54
C GLU A 62 -13.17 -1.46 0.18
N GLU A 63 -13.50 -1.57 -1.08
CA GLU A 63 -14.49 -2.51 -1.57
C GLU A 63 -13.89 -3.71 -2.32
N GLY A 64 -12.59 -3.94 -2.13
CA GLY A 64 -11.89 -4.97 -2.89
C GLY A 64 -12.49 -6.36 -2.77
N ARG A 65 -12.94 -6.76 -1.57
CA ARG A 65 -13.56 -8.06 -1.37
C ARG A 65 -14.94 -8.13 -2.01
N LEU A 66 -15.67 -7.02 -1.97
CA LEU A 66 -17.00 -6.94 -2.57
C LEU A 66 -16.91 -7.08 -4.08
N HIS A 67 -15.85 -6.59 -4.69
CA HIS A 67 -15.63 -6.66 -6.12
C HIS A 67 -14.82 -7.88 -6.56
N ASP A 68 -14.58 -8.83 -5.66
CA ASP A 68 -13.80 -10.03 -5.94
C ASP A 68 -12.46 -9.75 -6.58
N LEU A 69 -11.76 -8.74 -6.11
CA LEU A 69 -10.43 -8.46 -6.60
C LEU A 69 -9.48 -9.61 -6.28
N PRO A 70 -8.50 -9.88 -7.15
CA PRO A 70 -7.56 -10.99 -6.91
C PRO A 70 -6.79 -10.82 -5.62
N LYS A 71 -6.50 -11.93 -4.96
CA LYS A 71 -5.68 -11.92 -3.75
C LYS A 71 -4.29 -11.37 -4.07
N ASN A 72 -3.83 -10.46 -3.24
CA ASN A 72 -2.48 -9.94 -3.33
C ASN A 72 -1.57 -10.81 -2.45
N VAL A 73 -0.89 -11.75 -3.08
CA VAL A 73 -0.11 -12.76 -2.36
C VAL A 73 1.05 -12.13 -1.62
N VAL A 74 1.75 -11.21 -2.26
CA VAL A 74 2.90 -10.54 -1.65
C VAL A 74 2.48 -9.73 -0.43
N ALA A 75 1.45 -8.91 -0.58
CA ALA A 75 0.96 -8.10 0.52
C ALA A 75 0.40 -8.95 1.65
N SER A 76 -0.35 -10.00 1.33
CA SER A 76 -0.91 -10.89 2.34
C SER A 76 0.18 -11.60 3.14
N ALA A 77 1.23 -12.05 2.47
CA ALA A 77 2.36 -12.70 3.14
C ALA A 77 3.12 -11.72 4.02
N ALA A 78 3.27 -10.46 3.57
CA ALA A 78 4.01 -9.46 4.31
C ALA A 78 3.28 -8.98 5.57
N PHE A 79 1.96 -9.02 5.59
CA PHE A 79 1.18 -8.45 6.68
C PHE A 79 0.56 -9.46 7.61
N GLY A 80 0.96 -10.70 7.47
CA GLY A 80 0.74 -11.66 8.52
C GLY A 80 -0.50 -12.53 8.39
N PRO A 81 -0.75 -13.34 9.41
CA PRO A 81 -1.67 -14.46 9.33
C PRO A 81 -3.14 -14.08 9.16
N THR A 82 -3.51 -12.87 9.53
CA THR A 82 -4.88 -12.40 9.33
C THR A 82 -5.05 -11.66 8.02
N GLY A 83 -3.97 -11.48 7.29
CA GLY A 83 -3.96 -10.66 6.09
C GLY A 83 -4.56 -11.37 4.90
N HIS A 84 -5.81 -11.09 4.61
CA HIS A 84 -6.39 -11.46 3.33
C HIS A 84 -6.55 -10.19 2.52
N ILE A 85 -5.45 -9.77 1.90
CA ILE A 85 -5.38 -8.52 1.17
C ILE A 85 -5.64 -8.81 -0.31
N VAL A 86 -6.52 -8.04 -0.90
CA VAL A 86 -6.91 -8.22 -2.30
C VAL A 86 -6.67 -6.94 -3.09
N GLY A 87 -6.42 -7.09 -4.38
CA GLY A 87 -6.17 -5.97 -5.27
C GLY A 87 -4.80 -5.34 -5.10
N ASP A 88 -4.59 -4.25 -5.81
CA ASP A 88 -3.34 -3.50 -5.75
C ASP A 88 -3.34 -2.60 -4.54
N ILE A 89 -2.20 -2.50 -3.87
CA ILE A 89 -2.09 -1.71 -2.65
C ILE A 89 -0.88 -0.78 -2.70
N ILE A 90 -0.93 0.27 -1.90
CA ILE A 90 0.21 1.18 -1.71
C ILE A 90 0.72 1.01 -0.29
N ILE A 91 2.04 1.00 -0.13
CA ILE A 91 2.68 1.11 1.17
C ILE A 91 3.53 2.37 1.15
N CYS A 92 3.32 3.24 2.11
CA CYS A 92 4.07 4.49 2.16
C CYS A 92 4.17 5.01 3.60
N PRO A 93 5.09 5.94 3.86
CA PRO A 93 5.11 6.63 5.15
C PRO A 93 3.79 7.36 5.39
N SER A 94 3.29 7.33 6.63
CA SER A 94 2.01 7.95 6.96
C SER A 94 1.99 9.45 6.67
N ARG A 95 3.14 10.12 6.77
CA ARG A 95 3.23 11.55 6.48
C ARG A 95 2.99 11.89 5.01
N MET A 96 3.03 10.91 4.13
CA MET A 96 2.84 11.13 2.69
C MET A 96 1.40 11.02 2.25
N VAL A 97 0.47 10.90 3.17
CA VAL A 97 -0.97 10.90 2.88
C VAL A 97 -1.55 12.22 3.33
N ARG A 98 -2.31 12.84 2.45
CA ARG A 98 -3.02 14.05 2.80
C ARG A 98 -4.27 13.75 3.58
#